data_6ce51f9a2eef91dcb99769c01f69f080
#
_entry.id   6ce51f9a2eef91dcb99769c01f69f080
#
_cell.length_a   1.000
_cell.length_b   1.000
_cell.length_c   1.000
_cell.angle_alpha   90.00
_cell.angle_beta   90.00
_cell.angle_gamma   90.00
#
_symmetry.space_group_name_H-M   'P 1'
#
loop_
_entity.id
_entity.type
_entity.pdbx_description
1 polymer ?
#
loop_
_entity_poly.entity_id
_entity_poly.type
_entity_poly.pdbx_seq_one_letter_code
_entity_poly.pdbx_strand_id
1 'polypeptide(L)'
;VMGYHSFLQSQGVPMESVMAKVWNKRMFKQIKEQADAASVKLAEERGPCPDAAEYGIMERFSNKIAIAPTASISIICGGSSPGIEPNAANSFTHKTLSGSFSVKNKYLKKLLAEKGRDDAETWSSITTHEGSVQHLDFLTDDEKDVFKTAMELDQRWIIDLAGDRAEHICQSQSINIFLPADVHKKTLHDIHWLAWKKGVKSLYYCRSKSIQRAEAISHKQEVSTLDAVGSSPLPSPEGIQIPLVAGPIEGAHASGPENDNDYEECLACQ
;
A
#
# COMPACT_ATOMS: atom_id res chain seq x y z
N VAL A 1 -0.67 -4.86 -9.42
CA VAL A 1 -1.56 -3.68 -9.42
C VAL A 1 -1.31 -2.90 -8.14
N MET A 2 -1.19 -1.57 -8.23
CA MET A 2 -1.08 -0.64 -7.08
C MET A 2 -1.80 0.66 -7.42
N GLY A 3 -2.05 1.49 -6.38
CA GLY A 3 -2.66 2.81 -6.57
C GLY A 3 -4.19 2.79 -6.65
N TYR A 4 -4.85 1.73 -6.20
CA TYR A 4 -6.31 1.65 -6.29
C TYR A 4 -7.01 2.77 -5.48
N HIS A 5 -6.62 2.97 -4.22
CA HIS A 5 -7.20 4.05 -3.41
C HIS A 5 -6.85 5.44 -3.98
N SER A 6 -5.60 5.64 -4.40
CA SER A 6 -5.17 6.87 -5.08
C SER A 6 -5.98 7.16 -6.33
N PHE A 7 -6.33 6.14 -7.11
CA PHE A 7 -7.22 6.30 -8.25
C PHE A 7 -8.61 6.78 -7.81
N LEU A 8 -9.23 6.14 -6.82
CA LEU A 8 -10.53 6.58 -6.31
C LEU A 8 -10.50 8.03 -5.81
N GLN A 9 -9.47 8.39 -5.04
CA GLN A 9 -9.26 9.77 -4.57
C GLN A 9 -9.10 10.76 -5.72
N SER A 10 -8.41 10.37 -6.81
CA SER A 10 -8.27 11.21 -8.00
C SER A 10 -9.60 11.48 -8.73
N GLN A 11 -10.56 10.59 -8.56
CA GLN A 11 -11.91 10.69 -9.12
C GLN A 11 -12.93 11.29 -8.14
N GLY A 12 -12.50 11.67 -6.93
CA GLY A 12 -13.41 12.14 -5.88
C GLY A 12 -14.40 11.06 -5.42
N VAL A 13 -14.00 9.78 -5.46
CA VAL A 13 -14.86 8.64 -5.14
C VAL A 13 -14.47 8.06 -3.79
N PRO A 14 -15.37 8.08 -2.79
CA PRO A 14 -15.12 7.39 -1.52
C PRO A 14 -14.94 5.88 -1.73
N MET A 15 -14.03 5.27 -0.98
CA MET A 15 -13.83 3.81 -1.02
C MET A 15 -15.07 3.05 -0.53
N GLU A 16 -15.81 3.63 0.41
CA GLU A 16 -17.06 3.13 0.96
C GLU A 16 -18.25 3.53 0.09
N SER A 17 -18.20 3.25 -1.21
CA SER A 17 -19.27 3.65 -2.13
C SER A 17 -19.59 2.59 -3.18
N VAL A 18 -20.81 2.65 -3.69
CA VAL A 18 -21.24 1.82 -4.83
C VAL A 18 -20.39 2.14 -6.07
N MET A 19 -19.98 3.40 -6.24
CA MET A 19 -19.14 3.82 -7.36
C MET A 19 -17.75 3.17 -7.28
N ALA A 20 -17.17 3.03 -6.09
CA ALA A 20 -15.92 2.28 -5.89
C ALA A 20 -16.07 0.81 -6.33
N LYS A 21 -17.22 0.16 -6.03
CA LYS A 21 -17.51 -1.22 -6.49
C LYS A 21 -17.61 -1.30 -8.02
N VAL A 22 -18.25 -0.34 -8.66
CA VAL A 22 -18.37 -0.27 -10.13
C VAL A 22 -16.99 -0.15 -10.77
N TRP A 23 -16.17 0.80 -10.31
CA TRP A 23 -14.79 0.96 -10.77
C TRP A 23 -13.95 -0.29 -10.53
N ASN A 24 -14.05 -0.88 -9.34
CA ASN A 24 -13.35 -2.09 -8.96
C ASN A 24 -13.58 -3.22 -9.98
N LYS A 25 -14.85 -3.57 -10.20
CA LYS A 25 -15.21 -4.64 -11.15
C LYS A 25 -14.75 -4.33 -12.57
N ARG A 26 -15.00 -3.12 -13.06
CA ARG A 26 -14.64 -2.71 -14.42
C ARG A 26 -13.13 -2.77 -14.65
N MET A 27 -12.34 -2.22 -13.73
CA MET A 27 -10.89 -2.18 -13.84
C MET A 27 -10.28 -3.59 -13.83
N PHE A 28 -10.65 -4.41 -12.85
CA PHE A 28 -10.05 -5.74 -12.71
C PHE A 28 -10.51 -6.69 -13.81
N LYS A 29 -11.75 -6.57 -14.30
CA LYS A 29 -12.19 -7.27 -15.50
C LYS A 29 -11.33 -6.89 -16.71
N GLN A 30 -11.13 -5.61 -16.97
CA GLN A 30 -10.29 -5.12 -18.07
C GLN A 30 -8.83 -5.63 -17.94
N ILE A 31 -8.25 -5.58 -16.75
CA ILE A 31 -6.89 -6.08 -16.50
C ILE A 31 -6.81 -7.57 -16.82
N LYS A 32 -7.79 -8.36 -16.37
CA LYS A 32 -7.83 -9.80 -16.66
C LYS A 32 -7.94 -10.07 -18.15
N GLU A 33 -8.87 -9.45 -18.85
CA GLU A 33 -9.08 -9.65 -20.29
C GLU A 33 -7.83 -9.32 -21.10
N GLN A 34 -7.14 -8.22 -20.78
CA GLN A 34 -5.90 -7.84 -21.47
C GLN A 34 -4.73 -8.78 -21.13
N ALA A 35 -4.61 -9.23 -19.88
CA ALA A 35 -3.59 -10.18 -19.48
C ALA A 35 -3.80 -11.55 -20.13
N ASP A 36 -5.05 -12.01 -20.22
CA ASP A 36 -5.40 -13.28 -20.89
C ASP A 36 -5.07 -13.18 -22.39
N ALA A 37 -5.50 -12.14 -23.07
CA ALA A 37 -5.20 -11.92 -24.49
C ALA A 37 -3.69 -11.86 -24.78
N ALA A 38 -2.93 -11.17 -23.92
CA ALA A 38 -1.47 -11.10 -24.04
C ALA A 38 -0.81 -12.47 -23.82
N SER A 39 -1.32 -13.28 -22.89
CA SER A 39 -0.80 -14.62 -22.63
C SER A 39 -1.04 -15.56 -23.83
N VAL A 40 -2.22 -15.52 -24.43
CA VAL A 40 -2.54 -16.29 -25.65
C VAL A 40 -1.63 -15.87 -26.80
N LYS A 41 -1.52 -14.58 -27.09
CA LYS A 41 -0.63 -14.07 -28.14
C LYS A 41 0.82 -14.53 -27.96
N LEU A 42 1.34 -14.45 -26.74
CA LEU A 42 2.69 -14.92 -26.45
C LEU A 42 2.84 -16.45 -26.57
N ALA A 43 1.78 -17.20 -26.29
CA ALA A 43 1.78 -18.64 -26.49
C ALA A 43 1.81 -19.02 -28.00
N GLU A 44 1.12 -18.26 -28.85
CA GLU A 44 1.20 -18.42 -30.31
C GLU A 44 2.61 -18.14 -30.85
N GLU A 45 3.30 -17.13 -30.31
CA GLU A 45 4.64 -16.74 -30.72
C GLU A 45 5.76 -17.65 -30.15
N ARG A 46 5.62 -18.18 -28.94
CA ARG A 46 6.70 -18.83 -28.18
C ARG A 46 6.36 -20.23 -27.66
N GLY A 47 5.19 -20.72 -27.97
CA GLY A 47 4.60 -21.95 -27.41
C GLY A 47 3.93 -21.71 -26.05
N PRO A 48 2.97 -22.58 -25.67
CA PRO A 48 2.32 -22.54 -24.37
C PRO A 48 3.30 -22.90 -23.25
N CYS A 49 2.97 -22.57 -21.98
CA CYS A 49 3.72 -23.09 -20.84
C CYS A 49 3.48 -24.61 -20.69
N PRO A 50 4.39 -25.35 -20.03
CA PRO A 50 4.28 -26.82 -19.91
C PRO A 50 2.92 -27.27 -19.34
N ASP A 51 2.47 -26.65 -18.26
CA ASP A 51 1.19 -27.00 -17.64
C ASP A 51 -0.01 -26.78 -18.58
N ALA A 52 -0.01 -25.69 -19.35
CA ALA A 52 -1.07 -25.40 -20.32
C ALA A 52 -1.03 -26.39 -21.53
N ALA A 53 0.17 -26.73 -22.00
CA ALA A 53 0.38 -27.65 -23.07
C ALA A 53 -0.15 -29.06 -22.75
N GLU A 54 0.02 -29.54 -21.54
CA GLU A 54 -0.48 -30.83 -21.06
C GLU A 54 -2.01 -30.95 -21.20
N TYR A 55 -2.72 -29.83 -21.02
CA TYR A 55 -4.18 -29.78 -21.17
C TYR A 55 -4.66 -29.24 -22.52
N GLY A 56 -3.77 -29.08 -23.48
CA GLY A 56 -4.11 -28.54 -24.81
C GLY A 56 -4.56 -27.08 -24.81
N ILE A 57 -4.17 -26.29 -23.76
CA ILE A 57 -4.54 -24.89 -23.59
C ILE A 57 -3.43 -24.01 -24.19
N MET A 58 -3.81 -23.05 -25.05
CA MET A 58 -2.88 -22.10 -25.65
C MET A 58 -2.70 -20.87 -24.74
N GLU A 59 -1.92 -21.03 -23.67
CA GLU A 59 -1.60 -20.00 -22.68
C GLU A 59 -0.10 -20.00 -22.39
N ARG A 60 0.54 -18.82 -22.39
CA ARG A 60 1.97 -18.70 -22.06
C ARG A 60 2.23 -18.78 -20.56
N PHE A 61 1.29 -18.36 -19.75
CA PHE A 61 1.41 -18.30 -18.29
C PHE A 61 0.22 -18.97 -17.61
N SER A 62 0.49 -19.90 -16.71
CA SER A 62 -0.54 -20.53 -15.86
C SER A 62 -1.09 -19.56 -14.81
N ASN A 63 -0.27 -18.61 -14.34
CA ASN A 63 -0.65 -17.61 -13.37
C ASN A 63 -0.28 -16.20 -13.88
N LYS A 64 -1.26 -15.30 -13.95
CA LYS A 64 -1.08 -13.99 -14.58
C LYS A 64 -1.24 -12.81 -13.64
N ILE A 65 -2.12 -12.90 -12.64
CA ILE A 65 -2.51 -11.77 -11.81
C ILE A 65 -2.47 -12.14 -10.33
N ALA A 66 -1.69 -11.38 -9.55
CA ALA A 66 -1.67 -11.39 -8.10
C ALA A 66 -1.65 -9.94 -7.60
N ILE A 67 -2.09 -9.71 -6.37
CA ILE A 67 -1.98 -8.42 -5.70
C ILE A 67 -0.94 -8.51 -4.60
N ALA A 68 0.24 -7.93 -4.85
CA ALA A 68 1.29 -7.79 -3.86
C ALA A 68 1.08 -6.52 -3.00
N PRO A 69 1.69 -6.44 -1.81
CA PRO A 69 1.57 -5.27 -0.92
C PRO A 69 2.10 -3.98 -1.54
N THR A 70 3.20 -4.04 -2.29
CA THR A 70 3.86 -2.94 -3.02
C THR A 70 4.20 -1.71 -2.16
N ALA A 71 4.47 -1.90 -0.86
CA ALA A 71 4.69 -0.79 0.09
C ALA A 71 5.83 0.16 -0.36
N SER A 72 7.02 -0.37 -0.67
CA SER A 72 8.16 0.44 -1.12
C SER A 72 8.02 0.89 -2.58
N ILE A 73 7.49 0.03 -3.46
CA ILE A 73 7.32 0.33 -4.89
C ILE A 73 6.34 1.49 -5.09
N SER A 74 5.28 1.57 -4.28
CA SER A 74 4.29 2.64 -4.36
C SER A 74 4.89 4.03 -4.07
N ILE A 75 5.89 4.11 -3.20
CA ILE A 75 6.62 5.33 -2.90
C ILE A 75 7.45 5.76 -4.11
N ILE A 76 8.22 4.83 -4.69
CA ILE A 76 9.06 5.08 -5.89
C ILE A 76 8.19 5.48 -7.09
N CYS A 77 7.00 4.90 -7.21
CA CYS A 77 6.04 5.22 -8.27
C CYS A 77 5.20 6.49 -7.99
N GLY A 78 5.80 7.50 -7.39
CA GLY A 78 5.20 8.84 -7.20
C GLY A 78 4.21 8.92 -6.04
N GLY A 79 4.40 8.11 -4.99
CA GLY A 79 3.59 8.15 -3.77
C GLY A 79 2.13 7.76 -4.03
N SER A 80 1.90 6.73 -4.82
CA SER A 80 0.57 6.13 -4.97
C SER A 80 0.25 5.22 -3.77
N SER A 81 -1.02 4.92 -3.54
CA SER A 81 -1.41 3.97 -2.50
C SER A 81 -0.85 2.56 -2.78
N PRO A 82 -0.43 1.80 -1.75
CA PRO A 82 0.12 0.47 -1.94
C PRO A 82 -0.96 -0.53 -2.36
N GLY A 83 -0.69 -1.32 -3.39
CA GLY A 83 -1.61 -2.37 -3.86
C GLY A 83 -3.03 -1.87 -4.06
N ILE A 84 -3.95 -2.57 -3.39
CA ILE A 84 -5.39 -2.24 -3.36
C ILE A 84 -5.80 -1.58 -2.03
N GLU A 85 -4.84 -1.32 -1.16
CA GLU A 85 -5.08 -0.84 0.19
C GLU A 85 -5.41 0.64 0.25
N PRO A 86 -6.21 1.06 1.25
CA PRO A 86 -6.36 2.47 1.57
C PRO A 86 -5.07 3.06 2.13
N ASN A 87 -4.89 4.35 1.96
CA ASN A 87 -3.79 5.08 2.60
C ASN A 87 -3.94 5.04 4.12
N ALA A 88 -2.85 4.72 4.82
CA ALA A 88 -2.85 4.71 6.28
C ALA A 88 -3.00 6.11 6.88
N ALA A 89 -2.51 7.14 6.17
CA ALA A 89 -2.58 8.55 6.57
C ALA A 89 -2.52 9.45 5.33
N ASN A 90 -3.09 10.65 5.39
CA ASN A 90 -2.98 11.65 4.33
C ASN A 90 -1.72 12.53 4.46
N SER A 91 -1.08 12.54 5.62
CA SER A 91 0.22 13.16 5.87
C SER A 91 0.99 12.33 6.87
N PHE A 92 2.26 12.03 6.58
CA PHE A 92 3.13 11.29 7.48
C PHE A 92 4.60 11.60 7.20
N THR A 93 5.45 11.31 8.18
CA THR A 93 6.91 11.43 8.03
C THR A 93 7.50 10.09 7.63
N HIS A 94 8.09 10.04 6.46
CA HIS A 94 8.83 8.87 5.99
C HIS A 94 10.31 9.01 6.40
N LYS A 95 10.79 8.08 7.21
CA LYS A 95 12.19 8.03 7.64
C LYS A 95 12.99 7.12 6.72
N THR A 96 14.10 7.61 6.22
CA THR A 96 15.06 6.87 5.41
C THR A 96 16.45 7.00 6.00
N LEU A 97 17.42 6.24 5.49
CA LEU A 97 18.83 6.40 5.86
C LEU A 97 19.37 7.81 5.53
N SER A 98 18.81 8.47 4.54
CA SER A 98 19.19 9.82 4.09
C SER A 98 18.49 10.96 4.84
N GLY A 99 17.55 10.65 5.74
CA GLY A 99 16.79 11.67 6.48
C GLY A 99 15.30 11.39 6.59
N SER A 100 14.58 12.38 7.10
CA SER A 100 13.13 12.32 7.27
C SER A 100 12.44 13.23 6.26
N PHE A 101 11.46 12.69 5.53
CA PHE A 101 10.72 13.39 4.50
C PHE A 101 9.24 13.43 4.84
N SER A 102 8.63 14.62 4.76
CA SER A 102 7.17 14.75 4.90
C SER A 102 6.50 14.33 3.60
N VAL A 103 5.65 13.32 3.67
CA VAL A 103 4.84 12.83 2.56
C VAL A 103 3.41 13.35 2.73
N LYS A 104 2.89 13.98 1.69
CA LYS A 104 1.53 14.54 1.65
C LYS A 104 0.73 13.88 0.53
N ASN A 105 -0.53 13.56 0.80
CA ASN A 105 -1.43 13.06 -0.22
C ASN A 105 -1.64 14.10 -1.31
N LYS A 106 -1.22 13.80 -2.54
CA LYS A 106 -1.24 14.76 -3.66
C LYS A 106 -2.65 15.18 -4.10
N TYR A 107 -3.64 14.31 -3.93
CA TYR A 107 -5.03 14.62 -4.28
C TYR A 107 -5.69 15.50 -3.23
N LEU A 108 -5.42 15.24 -1.95
CA LEU A 108 -5.82 16.13 -0.87
C LEU A 108 -5.14 17.50 -1.01
N LYS A 109 -3.84 17.51 -1.34
CA LYS A 109 -3.11 18.78 -1.57
C LYS A 109 -3.78 19.62 -2.66
N LYS A 110 -4.20 18.98 -3.76
CA LYS A 110 -4.92 19.67 -4.84
C LYS A 110 -6.23 20.29 -4.33
N LEU A 111 -7.04 19.53 -3.60
CA LEU A 111 -8.29 19.99 -3.00
C LEU A 111 -8.05 21.16 -2.02
N LEU A 112 -7.04 21.04 -1.15
CA LEU A 112 -6.68 22.10 -0.21
C LEU A 112 -6.24 23.37 -0.91
N ALA A 113 -5.47 23.26 -2.00
CA ALA A 113 -5.07 24.40 -2.82
C ALA A 113 -6.28 25.09 -3.48
N GLU A 114 -7.23 24.33 -4.03
CA GLU A 114 -8.48 24.85 -4.59
C GLU A 114 -9.32 25.61 -3.55
N LYS A 115 -9.25 25.19 -2.28
CA LYS A 115 -9.93 25.86 -1.15
C LYS A 115 -9.09 26.97 -0.49
N GLY A 116 -7.85 27.22 -0.97
CA GLY A 116 -6.96 28.20 -0.37
C GLY A 116 -6.45 27.81 1.02
N ARG A 117 -6.36 26.51 1.31
CA ARG A 117 -5.96 25.91 2.59
C ARG A 117 -4.72 25.00 2.48
N ASP A 118 -3.93 25.08 1.41
CA ASP A 118 -2.67 24.35 1.28
C ASP A 118 -1.55 25.09 2.03
N ASP A 119 -1.68 25.22 3.33
CA ASP A 119 -0.77 25.93 4.23
C ASP A 119 -0.15 24.96 5.27
N ALA A 120 0.93 25.44 5.93
CA ALA A 120 1.67 24.64 6.91
C ALA A 120 0.83 24.28 8.16
N GLU A 121 -0.08 25.17 8.57
CA GLU A 121 -0.94 24.98 9.73
C GLU A 121 -1.93 23.84 9.48
N THR A 122 -2.60 23.84 8.33
CA THR A 122 -3.52 22.76 7.91
C THR A 122 -2.80 21.41 7.84
N TRP A 123 -1.61 21.33 7.24
CA TRP A 123 -0.85 20.08 7.18
C TRP A 123 -0.32 19.63 8.55
N SER A 124 0.06 20.56 9.41
CA SER A 124 0.44 20.25 10.80
C SER A 124 -0.75 19.66 11.57
N SER A 125 -1.92 20.27 11.42
CA SER A 125 -3.16 19.77 12.03
C SER A 125 -3.50 18.36 11.55
N ILE A 126 -3.46 18.09 10.23
CA ILE A 126 -3.68 16.74 9.67
C ILE A 126 -2.68 15.75 10.25
N THR A 127 -1.39 16.10 10.34
CA THR A 127 -0.36 15.21 10.88
C THR A 127 -0.58 14.92 12.37
N THR A 128 -0.98 15.91 13.16
CA THR A 128 -1.30 15.76 14.59
C THR A 128 -2.50 14.85 14.81
N HIS A 129 -3.47 14.87 13.89
CA HIS A 129 -4.62 13.96 13.89
C HIS A 129 -4.36 12.65 13.11
N GLU A 130 -3.10 12.16 13.12
CA GLU A 130 -2.69 10.90 12.50
C GLU A 130 -3.00 10.78 11.01
N GLY A 131 -3.03 11.89 10.31
CA GLY A 131 -3.34 11.95 8.88
C GLY A 131 -4.83 11.98 8.55
N SER A 132 -5.71 12.06 9.54
CA SER A 132 -7.14 12.24 9.37
C SER A 132 -7.49 13.65 8.90
N VAL A 133 -8.56 13.77 8.13
CA VAL A 133 -9.16 15.04 7.70
C VAL A 133 -10.54 15.30 8.34
N GLN A 134 -11.02 14.39 9.18
CA GLN A 134 -12.38 14.42 9.71
C GLN A 134 -12.67 15.64 10.58
N HIS A 135 -11.64 16.21 11.21
CA HIS A 135 -11.72 17.41 12.06
C HIS A 135 -11.74 18.74 11.29
N LEU A 136 -11.54 18.72 9.97
CA LEU A 136 -11.46 19.94 9.16
C LEU A 136 -12.87 20.43 8.77
N ASP A 137 -13.36 21.47 9.42
CA ASP A 137 -14.74 21.97 9.24
C ASP A 137 -15.00 22.58 7.86
N PHE A 138 -13.96 23.00 7.15
CA PHE A 138 -14.07 23.59 5.81
C PHE A 138 -14.18 22.54 4.69
N LEU A 139 -14.05 21.23 5.00
CA LEU A 139 -14.32 20.15 4.07
C LEU A 139 -15.76 19.68 4.24
N THR A 140 -16.41 19.37 3.11
CA THR A 140 -17.73 18.73 3.12
C THR A 140 -17.62 17.27 3.56
N ASP A 141 -18.73 16.67 3.98
CA ASP A 141 -18.75 15.26 4.40
C ASP A 141 -18.34 14.33 3.25
N ASP A 142 -18.77 14.61 2.02
CA ASP A 142 -18.35 13.85 0.83
C ASP A 142 -16.83 13.92 0.61
N GLU A 143 -16.23 15.11 0.77
CA GLU A 143 -14.77 15.27 0.66
C GLU A 143 -14.03 14.55 1.78
N LYS A 144 -14.55 14.58 3.01
CA LYS A 144 -14.00 13.82 4.14
C LYS A 144 -14.05 12.31 3.88
N ASP A 145 -15.13 11.81 3.32
CA ASP A 145 -15.30 10.40 2.99
C ASP A 145 -14.29 9.92 1.92
N VAL A 146 -13.95 10.76 0.94
CA VAL A 146 -12.93 10.46 -0.08
C VAL A 146 -11.54 10.28 0.55
N PHE A 147 -11.23 11.03 1.60
CA PHE A 147 -9.91 11.05 2.24
C PHE A 147 -9.85 10.33 3.59
N LYS A 148 -10.82 9.46 3.89
CA LYS A 148 -10.74 8.55 5.03
C LYS A 148 -9.44 7.74 5.00
N THR A 149 -8.81 7.62 6.15
CA THR A 149 -7.63 6.76 6.35
C THR A 149 -8.04 5.30 6.50
N ALA A 150 -7.09 4.38 6.39
CA ALA A 150 -7.35 2.95 6.52
C ALA A 150 -8.04 2.57 7.85
N MET A 151 -7.73 3.29 8.94
CA MET A 151 -8.31 3.03 10.26
C MET A 151 -9.74 3.59 10.41
N GLU A 152 -10.14 4.54 9.56
CA GLU A 152 -11.46 5.18 9.58
C GLU A 152 -12.48 4.44 8.70
N LEU A 153 -12.00 3.59 7.80
CA LEU A 153 -12.84 2.81 6.89
C LEU A 153 -13.46 1.61 7.60
N ASP A 154 -14.72 1.33 7.28
CA ASP A 154 -15.34 0.05 7.63
C ASP A 154 -14.67 -1.08 6.83
N GLN A 155 -13.97 -1.97 7.55
CA GLN A 155 -13.19 -3.05 6.95
C GLN A 155 -14.04 -4.03 6.13
N ARG A 156 -15.34 -4.06 6.32
CA ARG A 156 -16.26 -4.85 5.50
C ARG A 156 -16.26 -4.40 4.04
N TRP A 157 -16.09 -3.09 3.77
CA TRP A 157 -15.95 -2.57 2.41
C TRP A 157 -14.68 -3.07 1.73
N ILE A 158 -13.57 -3.15 2.46
CA ILE A 158 -12.31 -3.70 1.94
C ILE A 158 -12.51 -5.15 1.51
N ILE A 159 -13.18 -5.96 2.34
CA ILE A 159 -13.50 -7.36 2.04
C ILE A 159 -14.48 -7.47 0.86
N ASP A 160 -15.51 -6.64 0.81
CA ASP A 160 -16.47 -6.64 -0.29
C ASP A 160 -15.80 -6.32 -1.63
N LEU A 161 -14.95 -5.29 -1.67
CA LEU A 161 -14.17 -4.94 -2.85
C LEU A 161 -13.19 -6.06 -3.24
N ALA A 162 -12.57 -6.72 -2.26
CA ALA A 162 -11.69 -7.85 -2.51
C ALA A 162 -12.44 -9.05 -3.10
N GLY A 163 -13.62 -9.36 -2.58
CA GLY A 163 -14.49 -10.41 -3.10
C GLY A 163 -14.97 -10.10 -4.54
N ASP A 164 -15.40 -8.86 -4.78
CA ASP A 164 -15.88 -8.42 -6.10
C ASP A 164 -14.80 -8.52 -7.20
N ARG A 165 -13.50 -8.39 -6.86
CA ARG A 165 -12.40 -8.53 -7.82
C ARG A 165 -11.77 -9.93 -7.87
N ALA A 166 -12.11 -10.80 -6.90
CA ALA A 166 -11.46 -12.12 -6.77
C ALA A 166 -11.62 -13.00 -8.02
N GLU A 167 -12.75 -12.91 -8.73
CA GLU A 167 -13.00 -13.63 -9.99
C GLU A 167 -12.07 -13.21 -11.13
N HIS A 168 -11.46 -12.03 -11.02
CA HIS A 168 -10.53 -11.48 -12.01
C HIS A 168 -9.06 -11.67 -11.63
N ILE A 169 -8.76 -12.32 -10.50
CA ILE A 169 -7.41 -12.50 -9.98
C ILE A 169 -7.15 -13.99 -9.79
N CYS A 170 -6.24 -14.55 -10.58
CA CYS A 170 -5.97 -15.98 -10.56
C CYS A 170 -5.24 -16.44 -9.28
N GLN A 171 -4.43 -15.58 -8.68
CA GLN A 171 -3.72 -15.86 -7.41
C GLN A 171 -4.37 -15.16 -6.21
N SER A 172 -3.61 -14.91 -5.15
CA SER A 172 -4.08 -14.23 -3.95
C SER A 172 -4.01 -12.71 -4.04
N GLN A 173 -4.63 -12.06 -3.08
CA GLN A 173 -4.58 -10.63 -2.83
C GLN A 173 -4.00 -10.39 -1.44
N SER A 174 -2.98 -9.53 -1.33
CA SER A 174 -2.50 -9.05 -0.04
C SER A 174 -3.49 -8.03 0.52
N ILE A 175 -4.33 -8.49 1.45
CA ILE A 175 -5.41 -7.70 2.04
C ILE A 175 -5.09 -7.52 3.52
N ASN A 176 -4.69 -6.30 3.90
CA ASN A 176 -4.54 -5.93 5.29
C ASN A 176 -5.89 -5.49 5.87
N ILE A 177 -6.12 -5.84 7.13
CA ILE A 177 -7.27 -5.41 7.92
C ILE A 177 -6.77 -4.43 8.98
N PHE A 178 -7.46 -3.32 9.13
CA PHE A 178 -7.10 -2.25 10.06
C PHE A 178 -8.16 -2.17 11.16
N LEU A 179 -7.77 -2.48 12.38
CA LEU A 179 -8.69 -2.56 13.51
C LEU A 179 -8.13 -1.79 14.71
N PRO A 180 -8.98 -1.19 15.56
CA PRO A 180 -8.54 -0.63 16.82
C PRO A 180 -7.98 -1.73 17.73
N ALA A 181 -7.08 -1.36 18.65
CA ALA A 181 -6.41 -2.33 19.54
C ALA A 181 -7.37 -3.07 20.47
N ASP A 182 -8.48 -2.42 20.82
CA ASP A 182 -9.54 -2.91 21.72
C ASP A 182 -10.73 -3.54 20.97
N VAL A 183 -10.55 -3.87 19.69
CA VAL A 183 -11.61 -4.46 18.87
C VAL A 183 -12.20 -5.71 19.53
N HIS A 184 -13.52 -5.80 19.54
CA HIS A 184 -14.20 -6.96 20.10
C HIS A 184 -13.98 -8.20 19.21
N LYS A 185 -13.71 -9.36 19.82
CA LYS A 185 -13.45 -10.63 19.13
C LYS A 185 -14.52 -11.00 18.09
N LYS A 186 -15.78 -10.63 18.34
CA LYS A 186 -16.88 -10.86 17.40
C LYS A 186 -16.66 -10.07 16.09
N THR A 187 -16.25 -8.80 16.16
CA THR A 187 -15.98 -7.99 14.98
C THR A 187 -14.86 -8.61 14.13
N LEU A 188 -13.79 -9.06 14.77
CA LEU A 188 -12.70 -9.77 14.09
C LEU A 188 -13.21 -11.05 13.42
N HIS A 189 -14.04 -11.85 14.13
CA HIS A 189 -14.66 -13.05 13.57
C HIS A 189 -15.56 -12.70 12.36
N ASP A 190 -16.42 -11.70 12.48
CA ASP A 190 -17.38 -11.33 11.45
C ASP A 190 -16.68 -10.89 10.15
N ILE A 191 -15.54 -10.19 10.25
CA ILE A 191 -14.70 -9.79 9.11
C ILE A 191 -14.12 -11.03 8.41
N HIS A 192 -13.54 -11.98 9.17
CA HIS A 192 -12.98 -13.21 8.61
C HIS A 192 -14.06 -14.08 7.98
N TRP A 193 -15.22 -14.18 8.64
CA TRP A 193 -16.38 -14.89 8.12
C TRP A 193 -16.89 -14.29 6.81
N LEU A 194 -16.96 -12.94 6.73
CA LEU A 194 -17.34 -12.25 5.51
C LEU A 194 -16.34 -12.51 4.39
N ALA A 195 -15.03 -12.47 4.67
CA ALA A 195 -13.98 -12.77 3.70
C ALA A 195 -14.13 -14.19 3.13
N TRP A 196 -14.35 -15.18 4.00
CA TRP A 196 -14.61 -16.55 3.58
C TRP A 196 -15.87 -16.68 2.71
N LYS A 197 -16.98 -16.07 3.12
CA LYS A 197 -18.24 -16.05 2.34
C LYS A 197 -18.10 -15.41 0.98
N LYS A 198 -17.25 -14.41 0.85
CA LYS A 198 -16.98 -13.69 -0.41
C LYS A 198 -15.96 -14.40 -1.31
N GLY A 199 -15.47 -15.56 -0.91
CA GLY A 199 -14.49 -16.34 -1.69
C GLY A 199 -13.11 -15.71 -1.75
N VAL A 200 -12.77 -14.85 -0.78
CA VAL A 200 -11.42 -14.30 -0.65
C VAL A 200 -10.47 -15.42 -0.24
N LYS A 201 -9.42 -15.66 -1.04
CA LYS A 201 -8.51 -16.80 -0.86
C LYS A 201 -7.65 -16.69 0.40
N SER A 202 -7.24 -15.47 0.78
CA SER A 202 -6.43 -15.21 1.96
C SER A 202 -6.57 -13.75 2.40
N LEU A 203 -6.38 -13.51 3.70
CA LEU A 203 -6.05 -12.21 4.27
C LEU A 203 -4.55 -12.17 4.55
N TYR A 204 -3.99 -10.98 4.77
CA TYR A 204 -2.56 -10.81 5.01
C TYR A 204 -2.30 -10.41 6.47
N TYR A 205 -2.12 -9.14 6.79
CA TYR A 205 -1.93 -8.70 8.16
C TYR A 205 -3.22 -8.15 8.77
N CYS A 206 -3.40 -8.39 10.07
CA CYS A 206 -4.30 -7.62 10.91
C CYS A 206 -3.48 -6.52 11.59
N ARG A 207 -3.62 -5.28 11.12
CA ARG A 207 -2.90 -4.13 11.66
C ARG A 207 -3.74 -3.47 12.73
N SER A 208 -3.17 -3.29 13.92
CA SER A 208 -3.82 -2.57 15.01
C SER A 208 -2.86 -1.54 15.61
N LYS A 209 -3.42 -0.44 16.11
CA LYS A 209 -2.64 0.52 16.91
C LYS A 209 -2.47 -0.07 18.31
N SER A 210 -1.25 -0.11 18.84
CA SER A 210 -1.05 -0.45 20.24
C SER A 210 -1.51 0.71 21.12
N ILE A 211 -2.17 0.39 22.24
CA ILE A 211 -2.65 1.39 23.22
C ILE A 211 -1.50 2.29 23.71
N GLN A 212 -0.29 1.77 23.82
CA GLN A 212 0.90 2.50 24.28
C GLN A 212 1.43 3.55 23.28
N ARG A 213 1.12 3.46 21.98
CA ARG A 213 1.55 4.49 21.01
C ARG A 213 0.66 5.73 20.99
N ALA A 214 -0.56 5.64 21.46
CA ALA A 214 -1.49 6.78 21.53
C ALA A 214 -1.06 7.81 22.58
N GLU A 215 -0.37 7.39 23.65
CA GLU A 215 0.10 8.30 24.72
C GLU A 215 1.44 8.98 24.42
N ALA A 216 2.27 8.44 23.51
CA ALA A 216 3.63 8.91 23.26
C ALA A 216 3.73 10.15 22.35
N ILE A 217 2.63 10.60 21.72
CA ILE A 217 2.65 11.71 20.75
C ILE A 217 2.28 13.06 21.41
N SER A 218 2.00 13.07 22.71
CA SER A 218 1.54 14.25 23.45
C SER A 218 2.66 15.19 23.93
N HIS A 219 3.93 14.98 23.55
CA HIS A 219 4.99 15.92 23.86
C HIS A 219 5.21 16.92 22.72
N LYS A 220 4.69 18.15 22.92
CA LYS A 220 5.14 19.36 22.25
C LYS A 220 6.66 19.36 22.16
N GLN A 221 7.23 19.15 20.98
CA GLN A 221 8.59 19.61 20.71
C GLN A 221 8.52 21.12 20.49
N GLU A 222 8.93 21.86 21.48
CA GLU A 222 9.33 23.26 21.31
C GLU A 222 10.47 23.28 20.29
N VAL A 223 10.24 23.98 19.19
CA VAL A 223 11.26 24.27 18.20
C VAL A 223 12.23 25.26 18.85
N SER A 224 13.34 24.78 19.38
CA SER A 224 14.47 25.63 19.70
C SER A 224 15.17 26.00 18.40
N THR A 225 15.05 27.26 18.03
CA THR A 225 15.90 27.91 17.06
C THR A 225 17.36 27.88 17.56
N LEU A 226 18.21 27.10 16.90
CA LEU A 226 19.65 27.22 17.03
C LEU A 226 20.18 27.80 15.72
N ASP A 227 20.79 28.96 15.90
CA ASP A 227 21.39 29.84 14.90
C ASP A 227 22.50 29.18 14.09
N ALA A 228 22.65 29.75 12.91
CA ALA A 228 23.64 29.51 11.90
C ALA A 228 25.09 29.37 12.41
N VAL A 229 25.79 28.31 11.98
CA VAL A 229 27.26 28.34 11.86
C VAL A 229 27.71 27.61 10.58
N GLY A 230 28.32 28.39 9.69
CA GLY A 230 29.49 28.01 8.90
C GLY A 230 29.29 27.04 7.72
N SER A 231 29.14 27.62 6.57
CA SER A 231 29.38 27.00 5.26
C SER A 231 30.84 26.56 5.10
N SER A 232 31.06 25.27 4.85
CA SER A 232 32.29 24.78 4.20
C SER A 232 31.91 23.81 3.07
N PRO A 233 32.51 23.91 1.89
CA PRO A 233 32.12 23.09 0.74
C PRO A 233 32.67 21.67 0.87
N LEU A 234 31.80 20.69 0.54
CA LEU A 234 32.16 19.28 0.45
C LEU A 234 33.02 19.01 -0.80
N PRO A 235 34.03 18.13 -0.72
CA PRO A 235 34.81 17.71 -1.86
C PRO A 235 34.02 16.77 -2.78
N SER A 236 34.26 16.90 -4.09
CA SER A 236 33.72 16.08 -5.17
C SER A 236 34.12 14.61 -5.02
N PRO A 237 33.24 13.65 -5.30
CA PRO A 237 33.62 12.24 -5.33
C PRO A 237 34.27 11.89 -6.67
N GLU A 238 35.58 11.66 -6.66
CA GLU A 238 36.25 10.97 -7.75
C GLU A 238 36.00 9.45 -7.64
N GLY A 239 35.59 8.89 -8.76
CA GLY A 239 35.80 7.53 -9.25
C GLY A 239 35.75 6.35 -8.29
N ILE A 240 34.59 5.75 -8.07
CA ILE A 240 34.49 4.37 -7.61
C ILE A 240 34.21 3.46 -8.83
N GLN A 241 35.28 2.76 -9.30
CA GLN A 241 35.13 1.66 -10.25
C GLN A 241 34.66 0.42 -9.49
N ILE A 242 33.48 -0.10 -9.86
CA ILE A 242 32.96 -1.39 -9.37
C ILE A 242 33.47 -2.48 -10.32
N PRO A 243 34.27 -3.48 -9.90
CA PRO A 243 34.64 -4.59 -10.75
C PRO A 243 33.47 -5.55 -10.94
N LEU A 244 33.07 -5.76 -12.19
CA LEU A 244 32.19 -6.85 -12.60
C LEU A 244 32.96 -8.18 -12.48
N VAL A 245 32.64 -8.98 -11.46
CA VAL A 245 33.09 -10.36 -11.36
C VAL A 245 31.96 -11.26 -11.87
N ALA A 246 32.13 -11.75 -13.08
CA ALA A 246 31.36 -12.88 -13.60
C ALA A 246 32.12 -14.18 -13.29
N GLY A 247 31.57 -15.03 -12.41
CA GLY A 247 32.05 -16.37 -12.17
C GLY A 247 30.88 -17.32 -11.87
N PRO A 248 30.91 -18.58 -12.33
CA PRO A 248 29.81 -19.51 -12.13
C PRO A 248 29.77 -20.02 -10.70
N ILE A 249 28.56 -20.12 -10.14
CA ILE A 249 28.32 -20.68 -8.81
C ILE A 249 28.20 -22.19 -8.91
N GLU A 250 29.25 -22.91 -8.51
CA GLU A 250 29.19 -24.35 -8.22
C GLU A 250 28.73 -24.58 -6.77
N GLY A 251 27.94 -25.64 -6.62
CA GLY A 251 27.11 -25.99 -5.48
C GLY A 251 27.76 -25.95 -4.09
N ALA A 252 26.98 -25.53 -3.14
CA ALA A 252 27.25 -25.71 -1.72
C ALA A 252 26.11 -26.49 -1.05
N HIS A 253 26.46 -27.68 -0.56
CA HIS A 253 25.64 -28.48 0.34
C HIS A 253 25.48 -27.77 1.69
N ALA A 254 24.25 -27.62 2.13
CA ALA A 254 23.95 -27.12 3.46
C ALA A 254 24.08 -28.22 4.51
N SER A 255 24.94 -28.00 5.51
CA SER A 255 24.86 -28.63 6.83
C SER A 255 24.56 -27.51 7.84
N GLY A 256 23.37 -27.57 8.46
CA GLY A 256 22.96 -26.60 9.46
C GLY A 256 23.61 -26.84 10.83
N PRO A 257 23.60 -25.85 11.70
CA PRO A 257 23.37 -26.08 13.12
C PRO A 257 22.10 -25.39 13.61
N GLU A 258 21.52 -26.05 14.63
CA GLU A 258 20.35 -25.66 15.40
C GLU A 258 20.61 -24.41 16.25
N ASN A 259 19.49 -23.69 16.51
CA ASN A 259 19.24 -22.69 17.56
C ASN A 259 19.83 -21.29 17.43
N ASP A 260 18.96 -20.31 17.21
CA ASP A 260 18.45 -19.41 18.25
C ASP A 260 17.42 -18.45 17.65
N ASN A 261 16.35 -18.24 18.40
CA ASN A 261 15.26 -17.32 18.09
C ASN A 261 15.73 -15.85 18.13
N ASP A 262 16.22 -15.34 17.01
CA ASP A 262 16.27 -13.92 16.75
C ASP A 262 15.57 -13.65 15.42
N TYR A 263 14.24 -13.48 15.49
CA TYR A 263 13.50 -12.86 14.40
C TYR A 263 13.85 -11.37 14.41
N GLU A 264 14.85 -10.98 13.65
CA GLU A 264 15.00 -9.57 13.25
C GLU A 264 13.71 -9.17 12.50
N GLU A 265 12.96 -8.25 13.07
CA GLU A 265 11.77 -7.70 12.44
C GLU A 265 12.15 -7.07 11.09
N CYS A 266 11.59 -7.59 10.03
CA CYS A 266 11.83 -7.07 8.69
C CYS A 266 11.29 -5.63 8.59
N LEU A 267 12.16 -4.65 8.71
CA LEU A 267 11.85 -3.21 8.61
C LEU A 267 11.22 -2.80 7.25
N ALA A 268 11.27 -3.65 6.25
CA ALA A 268 10.65 -3.41 4.95
C ALA A 268 9.13 -3.65 4.93
N CYS A 269 8.58 -4.27 5.99
CA CYS A 269 7.16 -4.60 6.10
C CYS A 269 6.38 -3.69 7.10
N GLN A 270 7.04 -2.67 7.66
CA GLN A 270 6.38 -1.67 8.53
C GLN A 270 5.83 -0.48 7.75
#